data_b7170b93b52979d154a2e341da6fcd21
#
_entry.id   b7170b93b52979d154a2e341da6fcd21
#
_cell.length_a   1.000
_cell.length_b   1.000
_cell.length_c   1.000
_cell.angle_alpha   90.00
_cell.angle_beta   90.00
_cell.angle_gamma   90.00
#
_symmetry.space_group_name_H-M   'P 1'
#
loop_
_entity.id
_entity.type
_entity.pdbx_description
1 polymer ?
#
loop_
_entity_poly.entity_id
_entity_poly.type
_entity_poly.pdbx_seq_one_letter_code
_entity_poly.pdbx_strand_id
1 'polypeptide(L)'
;IGAVIGHEIGHGFDDQGSTFDGTGKVVDWWTPADREAFTARTRTLIDQYNAYRPAELVARAEAAGKGASEVPHVNGALTIGENIGDLGGLGIALKAYRLALSEAGIESLGDAPAIDSLSALERFFFSWARIWRGRNRDDYAELLLTIDPHSPGEFRCNGIVRNVDAFYEAFDVTRDDALWLAPEDRISIW
;
A
#
# COMPACT_ATOMS: atom_id res chain seq x y z
N ILE A 1 -8.05 -3.23 11.54
CA ILE A 1 -8.09 -1.99 12.35
C ILE A 1 -6.69 -1.43 12.54
N GLY A 2 -5.69 -2.22 12.98
CA GLY A 2 -4.34 -1.74 13.26
C GLY A 2 -3.68 -1.01 12.09
N ALA A 3 -3.85 -1.52 10.86
CA ALA A 3 -3.32 -0.88 9.67
C ALA A 3 -3.99 0.48 9.38
N VAL A 4 -5.30 0.59 9.63
CA VAL A 4 -6.02 1.87 9.49
C VAL A 4 -5.55 2.88 10.55
N ILE A 5 -5.38 2.45 11.80
CA ILE A 5 -4.84 3.33 12.85
C ILE A 5 -3.43 3.82 12.48
N GLY A 6 -2.57 2.91 12.00
CA GLY A 6 -1.23 3.26 11.55
C GLY A 6 -1.23 4.20 10.33
N HIS A 7 -2.18 4.02 9.42
CA HIS A 7 -2.43 4.89 8.26
C HIS A 7 -2.78 6.32 8.70
N GLU A 8 -3.77 6.48 9.56
CA GLU A 8 -4.20 7.79 10.06
C GLU A 8 -3.09 8.54 10.83
N ILE A 9 -2.30 7.81 11.63
CA ILE A 9 -1.11 8.39 12.28
C ILE A 9 -0.08 8.78 11.21
N GLY A 10 0.06 7.98 10.15
CA GLY A 10 0.97 8.20 9.03
C GLY A 10 0.74 9.51 8.29
N HIS A 11 -0.51 10.02 8.26
CA HIS A 11 -0.82 11.32 7.67
C HIS A 11 -0.08 12.51 8.30
N GLY A 12 0.37 12.39 9.54
CA GLY A 12 1.26 13.39 10.15
C GLY A 12 2.65 13.46 9.51
N PHE A 13 3.01 12.46 8.69
CA PHE A 13 4.36 12.27 8.13
C PHE A 13 4.35 11.99 6.62
N ASP A 14 3.21 12.13 5.96
CA ASP A 14 3.09 12.00 4.51
C ASP A 14 3.63 13.23 3.76
N ASP A 15 3.36 13.34 2.46
CA ASP A 15 3.83 14.45 1.62
C ASP A 15 3.30 15.81 2.09
N GLN A 16 2.09 15.86 2.66
CA GLN A 16 1.46 17.07 3.16
C GLN A 16 1.68 17.27 4.65
N GLY A 17 1.39 16.26 5.48
CA GLY A 17 1.52 16.36 6.93
C GLY A 17 2.95 16.62 7.39
N SER A 18 3.94 16.11 6.65
CA SER A 18 5.36 16.38 6.90
C SER A 18 5.78 17.86 6.74
N THR A 19 4.89 18.71 6.24
CA THR A 19 5.13 20.17 6.14
C THR A 19 4.68 20.93 7.39
N PHE A 20 4.06 20.25 8.36
CA PHE A 20 3.61 20.84 9.61
C PHE A 20 4.45 20.32 10.79
N ASP A 21 4.73 21.18 11.77
CA ASP A 21 5.32 20.76 13.03
C ASP A 21 4.27 20.19 14.01
N GLY A 22 4.72 19.66 15.15
CA GLY A 22 3.85 19.09 16.19
C GLY A 22 2.87 20.09 16.83
N THR A 23 2.95 21.40 16.50
CA THR A 23 2.01 22.44 16.94
C THR A 23 1.01 22.83 15.83
N GLY A 24 1.10 22.20 14.65
CA GLY A 24 0.28 22.49 13.49
C GLY A 24 0.69 23.73 12.68
N LYS A 25 1.91 24.21 12.86
CA LYS A 25 2.46 25.30 12.06
C LYS A 25 3.14 24.74 10.82
N VAL A 26 3.00 25.46 9.69
CA VAL A 26 3.76 25.17 8.47
C VAL A 26 5.22 25.55 8.71
N VAL A 27 6.05 24.53 8.89
CA VAL A 27 7.50 24.69 9.18
C VAL A 27 8.25 23.50 8.54
N ASP A 28 9.31 23.80 7.81
CA ASP A 28 10.25 22.76 7.39
C ASP A 28 11.17 22.41 8.58
N TRP A 29 10.78 21.36 9.31
CA TRP A 29 11.48 20.87 10.50
C TRP A 29 12.43 19.70 10.21
N TRP A 30 12.47 19.26 8.97
CA TRP A 30 13.32 18.16 8.53
C TRP A 30 14.77 18.60 8.37
N THR A 31 15.71 17.69 8.62
CA THR A 31 17.07 17.95 8.12
C THR A 31 17.07 17.84 6.60
N PRO A 32 17.98 18.52 5.89
CA PRO A 32 18.10 18.39 4.44
C PRO A 32 18.27 16.95 3.98
N ALA A 33 19.04 16.14 4.73
CA ALA A 33 19.27 14.72 4.41
C ALA A 33 18.01 13.88 4.55
N ASP A 34 17.21 14.09 5.61
CA ASP A 34 15.96 13.37 5.82
C ASP A 34 14.94 13.75 4.73
N ARG A 35 14.85 15.03 4.40
CA ARG A 35 13.97 15.51 3.32
C ARG A 35 14.35 14.91 1.97
N GLU A 36 15.64 14.83 1.65
CA GLU A 36 16.13 14.22 0.43
C GLU A 36 15.80 12.72 0.39
N ALA A 37 16.05 11.99 1.47
CA ALA A 37 15.76 10.57 1.59
C ALA A 37 14.25 10.28 1.46
N PHE A 38 13.40 11.07 2.13
CA PHE A 38 11.95 10.97 2.00
C PHE A 38 11.50 11.22 0.56
N THR A 39 12.00 12.29 -0.07
CA THR A 39 11.64 12.64 -1.46
C THR A 39 12.05 11.54 -2.44
N ALA A 40 13.22 10.94 -2.27
CA ALA A 40 13.68 9.85 -3.13
C ALA A 40 12.75 8.62 -3.02
N ARG A 41 12.37 8.22 -1.80
CA ARG A 41 11.47 7.09 -1.56
C ARG A 41 10.06 7.34 -2.07
N THR A 42 9.50 8.52 -1.80
CA THR A 42 8.17 8.89 -2.29
C THR A 42 8.13 8.95 -3.81
N ARG A 43 9.20 9.41 -4.46
CA ARG A 43 9.31 9.41 -5.92
C ARG A 43 9.21 7.99 -6.50
N THR A 44 9.92 7.05 -5.92
CA THR A 44 9.86 5.65 -6.37
C THR A 44 8.46 5.06 -6.20
N LEU A 45 7.76 5.38 -5.09
CA LEU A 45 6.38 4.94 -4.87
C LEU A 45 5.41 5.58 -5.90
N ILE A 46 5.57 6.87 -6.19
CA ILE A 46 4.81 7.57 -7.24
C ILE A 46 5.00 6.85 -8.59
N ASP A 47 6.23 6.52 -8.95
CA ASP A 47 6.54 5.88 -10.22
C ASP A 47 5.96 4.45 -10.30
N GLN A 48 5.94 3.69 -9.19
CA GLN A 48 5.23 2.41 -9.12
C GLN A 48 3.73 2.58 -9.40
N TYR A 49 3.08 3.56 -8.77
CA TYR A 49 1.64 3.76 -8.92
C TYR A 49 1.26 4.31 -10.29
N ASN A 50 2.09 5.14 -10.90
CA ASN A 50 1.89 5.62 -12.27
C ASN A 50 1.86 4.48 -13.31
N ALA A 51 2.43 3.33 -12.98
CA ALA A 51 2.39 2.15 -13.85
C ALA A 51 1.06 1.37 -13.78
N TYR A 52 0.22 1.63 -12.78
CA TYR A 52 -1.00 0.84 -12.55
C TYR A 52 -2.19 1.35 -13.36
N ARG A 53 -2.93 0.42 -13.93
CA ARG A 53 -4.23 0.64 -14.59
C ARG A 53 -5.25 -0.33 -14.03
N PRO A 54 -6.45 0.14 -13.62
CA PRO A 54 -7.49 -0.75 -13.08
C PRO A 54 -7.83 -1.88 -14.05
N ALA A 55 -7.75 -3.12 -13.57
CA ALA A 55 -7.94 -4.29 -14.40
C ALA A 55 -9.31 -4.33 -15.07
N GLU A 56 -10.36 -3.83 -14.38
CA GLU A 56 -11.72 -3.74 -14.93
C GLU A 56 -11.81 -2.75 -16.13
N LEU A 57 -11.09 -1.63 -16.05
CA LEU A 57 -11.06 -0.66 -17.15
C LEU A 57 -10.24 -1.18 -18.33
N VAL A 58 -9.15 -1.92 -18.06
CA VAL A 58 -8.36 -2.59 -19.10
C VAL A 58 -9.22 -3.63 -19.82
N ALA A 59 -9.91 -4.51 -19.09
CA ALA A 59 -10.79 -5.53 -19.68
C ALA A 59 -11.91 -4.90 -20.55
N ARG A 60 -12.48 -3.77 -20.10
CA ARG A 60 -13.48 -3.02 -20.88
C ARG A 60 -12.89 -2.47 -22.18
N ALA A 61 -11.70 -1.89 -22.11
CA ALA A 61 -11.02 -1.33 -23.29
C ALA A 61 -10.72 -2.43 -24.31
N GLU A 62 -10.18 -3.55 -23.87
CA GLU A 62 -9.89 -4.72 -24.70
C GLU A 62 -11.16 -5.29 -25.37
N ALA A 63 -12.27 -5.40 -24.63
CA ALA A 63 -13.56 -5.81 -25.15
C ALA A 63 -14.09 -4.84 -26.23
N ALA A 64 -13.68 -3.56 -26.18
CA ALA A 64 -13.99 -2.54 -27.16
C ALA A 64 -12.96 -2.47 -28.32
N GLY A 65 -11.99 -3.39 -28.37
CA GLY A 65 -10.92 -3.42 -29.39
C GLY A 65 -9.85 -2.36 -29.20
N LYS A 66 -9.70 -1.80 -27.99
CA LYS A 66 -8.69 -0.81 -27.61
C LYS A 66 -7.51 -1.47 -26.91
N GLY A 67 -6.36 -0.80 -26.92
CA GLY A 67 -5.19 -1.26 -26.18
C GLY A 67 -5.24 -0.89 -24.68
N ALA A 68 -4.60 -1.67 -23.82
CA ALA A 68 -4.48 -1.35 -22.40
C ALA A 68 -3.82 0.01 -22.15
N SER A 69 -2.93 0.47 -23.05
CA SER A 69 -2.27 1.78 -22.96
C SER A 69 -3.21 2.96 -23.13
N GLU A 70 -4.41 2.76 -23.69
CA GLU A 70 -5.43 3.79 -23.84
C GLU A 70 -6.25 4.01 -22.57
N VAL A 71 -6.13 3.10 -21.58
CA VAL A 71 -6.79 3.23 -20.28
C VAL A 71 -6.02 4.22 -19.40
N PRO A 72 -6.69 5.16 -18.73
CA PRO A 72 -6.05 6.03 -17.77
C PRO A 72 -5.34 5.22 -16.66
N HIS A 73 -4.16 5.67 -16.27
CA HIS A 73 -3.42 5.08 -15.16
C HIS A 73 -3.70 5.83 -13.85
N VAL A 74 -3.32 5.24 -12.74
CA VAL A 74 -3.34 5.90 -11.44
C VAL A 74 -2.41 7.12 -11.46
N ASN A 75 -2.87 8.24 -10.93
CA ASN A 75 -2.02 9.40 -10.71
C ASN A 75 -1.26 9.23 -9.37
N GLY A 76 -0.06 8.65 -9.44
CA GLY A 76 0.74 8.38 -8.25
C GLY A 76 1.09 9.61 -7.43
N ALA A 77 1.21 10.80 -8.06
CA ALA A 77 1.46 12.05 -7.34
C ALA A 77 0.21 12.55 -6.60
N LEU A 78 -0.99 12.35 -7.16
CA LEU A 78 -2.25 12.69 -6.48
C LEU A 78 -2.49 11.78 -5.28
N THR A 79 -2.11 10.50 -5.38
CA THR A 79 -2.44 9.47 -4.39
C THR A 79 -1.30 9.19 -3.41
N ILE A 80 -0.20 9.93 -3.45
CA ILE A 80 1.02 9.61 -2.70
C ILE A 80 0.80 9.59 -1.18
N GLY A 81 0.07 10.55 -0.62
CA GLY A 81 -0.19 10.63 0.81
C GLY A 81 -0.90 9.38 1.33
N GLU A 82 -1.96 8.97 0.62
CA GLU A 82 -2.73 7.77 0.92
C GLU A 82 -1.90 6.48 0.76
N ASN A 83 -1.07 6.41 -0.27
CA ASN A 83 -0.20 5.27 -0.50
C ASN A 83 0.90 5.16 0.58
N ILE A 84 1.43 6.28 1.08
CA ILE A 84 2.35 6.32 2.21
C ILE A 84 1.64 5.82 3.48
N GLY A 85 0.43 6.31 3.74
CA GLY A 85 -0.39 5.89 4.86
C GLY A 85 -0.66 4.39 4.86
N ASP A 86 -1.07 3.83 3.72
CA ASP A 86 -1.34 2.40 3.56
C ASP A 86 -0.08 1.55 3.78
N LEU A 87 1.04 1.91 3.15
CA LEU A 87 2.29 1.15 3.26
C LEU A 87 2.85 1.19 4.69
N GLY A 88 2.93 2.38 5.27
CA GLY A 88 3.38 2.58 6.66
C GLY A 88 2.43 1.91 7.66
N GLY A 89 1.13 2.11 7.49
CA GLY A 89 0.09 1.55 8.35
C GLY A 89 0.09 0.02 8.38
N LEU A 90 0.25 -0.61 7.21
CA LEU A 90 0.35 -2.07 7.11
C LEU A 90 1.61 -2.59 7.82
N GLY A 91 2.76 -1.93 7.63
CA GLY A 91 4.02 -2.27 8.30
C GLY A 91 3.94 -2.13 9.83
N ILE A 92 3.36 -1.02 10.31
CA ILE A 92 3.12 -0.78 11.74
C ILE A 92 2.20 -1.85 12.33
N ALA A 93 1.12 -2.19 11.63
CA ALA A 93 0.18 -3.23 12.10
C ALA A 93 0.84 -4.60 12.19
N LEU A 94 1.69 -4.96 11.23
CA LEU A 94 2.45 -6.22 11.26
C LEU A 94 3.41 -6.26 12.44
N LYS A 95 4.11 -5.15 12.71
CA LYS A 95 4.98 -5.00 13.90
C LYS A 95 4.18 -5.13 15.20
N ALA A 96 3.05 -4.45 15.30
CA ALA A 96 2.17 -4.54 16.46
C ALA A 96 1.64 -5.97 16.68
N TYR A 97 1.30 -6.67 15.58
CA TYR A 97 0.85 -8.06 15.67
C TYR A 97 1.96 -8.99 16.20
N ARG A 98 3.19 -8.82 15.74
CA ARG A 98 4.35 -9.57 16.27
C ARG A 98 4.55 -9.32 17.77
N LEU A 99 4.44 -8.06 18.21
CA LEU A 99 4.54 -7.70 19.63
C LEU A 99 3.44 -8.35 20.46
N ALA A 100 2.19 -8.30 20.00
CA ALA A 100 1.07 -8.92 20.71
C ALA A 100 1.21 -10.45 20.82
N LEU A 101 1.75 -11.13 19.81
CA LEU A 101 2.06 -12.55 19.87
C LEU A 101 3.18 -12.84 20.87
N SER A 102 4.23 -12.04 20.90
CA SER A 102 5.33 -12.16 21.85
C SER A 102 4.85 -11.98 23.30
N GLU A 103 3.98 -11.01 23.57
CA GLU A 103 3.34 -10.81 24.87
C GLU A 103 2.46 -12.01 25.29
N ALA A 104 1.90 -12.73 24.32
CA ALA A 104 1.15 -13.96 24.55
C ALA A 104 2.05 -15.21 24.65
N GLY A 105 3.38 -15.06 24.64
CA GLY A 105 4.34 -16.17 24.73
C GLY A 105 4.54 -16.92 23.39
N ILE A 106 4.17 -16.32 22.27
CA ILE A 106 4.37 -16.86 20.91
C ILE A 106 5.55 -16.13 20.28
N GLU A 107 6.68 -16.81 20.07
CA GLU A 107 7.95 -16.16 19.70
C GLU A 107 7.97 -15.64 18.25
N SER A 108 7.25 -16.32 17.35
CA SER A 108 7.22 -15.92 15.94
C SER A 108 5.81 -16.06 15.34
N LEU A 109 5.60 -15.42 14.18
CA LEU A 109 4.36 -15.57 13.40
C LEU A 109 4.16 -17.02 12.91
N GLY A 110 5.26 -17.76 12.69
CA GLY A 110 5.22 -19.16 12.29
C GLY A 110 4.76 -20.10 13.41
N ASP A 111 4.98 -19.72 14.68
CA ASP A 111 4.57 -20.49 15.87
C ASP A 111 3.11 -20.22 16.25
N ALA A 112 2.51 -19.20 15.70
CA ALA A 112 1.11 -18.88 15.96
C ALA A 112 0.18 -19.96 15.38
N PRO A 113 -0.86 -20.40 16.13
CA PRO A 113 -1.73 -21.45 15.65
C PRO A 113 -2.47 -21.04 14.38
N ALA A 114 -2.55 -21.96 13.43
CA ALA A 114 -3.42 -21.81 12.25
C ALA A 114 -4.89 -21.78 12.71
N ILE A 115 -5.68 -20.93 12.06
CA ILE A 115 -7.14 -20.86 12.24
C ILE A 115 -7.76 -21.03 10.86
N ASP A 116 -8.72 -21.94 10.74
CA ASP A 116 -9.36 -22.30 9.46
C ASP A 116 -8.33 -22.67 8.36
N SER A 117 -7.28 -23.38 8.76
CA SER A 117 -6.14 -23.77 7.92
C SER A 117 -5.29 -22.61 7.39
N LEU A 118 -5.49 -21.40 7.86
CA LEU A 118 -4.69 -20.22 7.51
C LEU A 118 -3.66 -19.93 8.59
N SER A 119 -2.42 -19.67 8.18
CA SER A 119 -1.36 -19.17 9.05
C SER A 119 -1.68 -17.77 9.58
N ALA A 120 -0.92 -17.31 10.56
CA ALA A 120 -1.07 -15.97 11.10
C ALA A 120 -0.82 -14.87 10.05
N LEU A 121 0.18 -15.05 9.19
CA LEU A 121 0.50 -14.11 8.12
C LEU A 121 -0.58 -14.10 7.02
N GLU A 122 -1.04 -15.27 6.58
CA GLU A 122 -2.12 -15.34 5.60
C GLU A 122 -3.38 -14.62 6.10
N ARG A 123 -3.79 -14.87 7.37
CA ARG A 123 -4.94 -14.17 7.97
C ARG A 123 -4.73 -12.66 8.03
N PHE A 124 -3.52 -12.21 8.32
CA PHE A 124 -3.19 -10.79 8.34
C PHE A 124 -3.40 -10.15 6.97
N PHE A 125 -2.83 -10.72 5.91
CA PHE A 125 -2.95 -10.19 4.55
C PHE A 125 -4.36 -10.37 3.97
N PHE A 126 -5.05 -11.50 4.23
CA PHE A 126 -6.44 -11.64 3.82
C PHE A 126 -7.37 -10.63 4.52
N SER A 127 -7.08 -10.29 5.79
CA SER A 127 -7.83 -9.24 6.49
C SER A 127 -7.62 -7.87 5.86
N TRP A 128 -6.40 -7.56 5.39
CA TRP A 128 -6.10 -6.35 4.63
C TRP A 128 -6.82 -6.34 3.28
N ALA A 129 -6.70 -7.40 2.51
CA ALA A 129 -7.35 -7.50 1.20
C ALA A 129 -8.88 -7.37 1.29
N ARG A 130 -9.47 -7.90 2.36
CA ARG A 130 -10.93 -7.89 2.56
C ARG A 130 -11.52 -6.49 2.66
N ILE A 131 -10.83 -5.53 3.26
CA ILE A 131 -11.33 -4.16 3.41
C ILE A 131 -11.38 -3.40 2.08
N TRP A 132 -10.58 -3.83 1.09
CA TRP A 132 -10.50 -3.21 -0.23
C TRP A 132 -11.42 -3.85 -1.27
N ARG A 133 -12.24 -4.82 -0.88
CA ARG A 133 -13.23 -5.47 -1.76
C ARG A 133 -14.37 -4.52 -2.06
N GLY A 134 -14.15 -3.65 -3.01
CA GLY A 134 -15.14 -2.73 -3.56
C GLY A 134 -15.29 -2.93 -5.06
N ARG A 135 -16.40 -2.45 -5.62
CA ARG A 135 -16.60 -2.34 -7.05
C ARG A 135 -17.36 -1.04 -7.34
N ASN A 136 -16.82 -0.28 -8.26
CA ASN A 136 -17.43 0.92 -8.79
C ASN A 136 -18.04 0.64 -10.16
N ARG A 137 -18.95 1.51 -10.62
CA ARG A 137 -19.31 1.56 -12.04
C ARG A 137 -18.13 2.11 -12.82
N ASP A 138 -17.89 1.62 -14.01
CA ASP A 138 -16.69 1.92 -14.80
C ASP A 138 -16.48 3.43 -15.01
N ASP A 139 -17.51 4.19 -15.38
CA ASP A 139 -17.39 5.63 -15.57
C ASP A 139 -17.04 6.39 -14.29
N TYR A 140 -17.53 5.89 -13.13
CA TYR A 140 -17.17 6.44 -11.84
C TYR A 140 -15.75 6.04 -11.42
N ALA A 141 -15.33 4.81 -11.69
CA ALA A 141 -13.96 4.37 -11.46
C ALA A 141 -12.95 5.22 -12.27
N GLU A 142 -13.28 5.52 -13.53
CA GLU A 142 -12.47 6.39 -14.39
C GLU A 142 -12.40 7.83 -13.86
N LEU A 143 -13.53 8.38 -13.41
CA LEU A 143 -13.58 9.71 -12.78
C LEU A 143 -12.71 9.78 -11.52
N LEU A 144 -12.76 8.77 -10.66
CA LEU A 144 -11.98 8.72 -9.42
C LEU A 144 -10.47 8.77 -9.68
N LEU A 145 -9.96 8.23 -10.79
CA LEU A 145 -8.54 8.33 -11.15
C LEU A 145 -8.06 9.78 -11.32
N THR A 146 -8.97 10.73 -11.52
CA THR A 146 -8.65 12.14 -11.75
C THR A 146 -8.88 13.05 -10.55
N ILE A 147 -9.76 12.66 -9.63
CA ILE A 147 -10.19 13.55 -8.54
C ILE A 147 -9.98 12.99 -7.13
N ASP A 148 -9.83 11.67 -6.98
CA ASP A 148 -9.73 11.04 -5.67
C ASP A 148 -8.24 10.94 -5.24
N PRO A 149 -7.86 11.45 -4.05
CA PRO A 149 -6.53 11.26 -3.51
C PRO A 149 -6.25 9.80 -3.12
N HIS A 150 -7.26 8.93 -3.10
CA HIS A 150 -7.09 7.51 -2.84
C HIS A 150 -6.87 6.73 -4.14
N SER A 151 -5.92 5.83 -4.11
CA SER A 151 -5.77 4.83 -5.17
C SER A 151 -6.97 3.89 -5.20
N PRO A 152 -7.36 3.32 -6.37
CA PRO A 152 -8.36 2.27 -6.42
C PRO A 152 -8.08 1.13 -5.44
N GLY A 153 -9.12 0.53 -4.85
CA GLY A 153 -9.00 -0.54 -3.85
C GLY A 153 -8.11 -1.70 -4.29
N GLU A 154 -8.09 -2.04 -5.59
CA GLU A 154 -7.16 -2.99 -6.18
C GLU A 154 -5.71 -2.66 -5.83
N PHE A 155 -5.30 -1.40 -5.91
CA PHE A 155 -3.92 -0.97 -5.69
C PHE A 155 -3.64 -0.59 -4.24
N ARG A 156 -4.65 -0.20 -3.46
CA ARG A 156 -4.54 -0.12 -2.00
C ARG A 156 -4.26 -1.49 -1.38
N CYS A 157 -4.69 -2.58 -2.02
CA CYS A 157 -4.29 -3.94 -1.66
C CYS A 157 -2.98 -4.34 -2.38
N ASN A 158 -3.06 -4.60 -3.68
CA ASN A 158 -2.00 -5.27 -4.44
C ASN A 158 -0.75 -4.42 -4.60
N GLY A 159 -0.89 -3.10 -4.77
CA GLY A 159 0.23 -2.17 -4.86
C GLY A 159 1.02 -2.08 -3.56
N ILE A 160 0.35 -2.21 -2.41
CA ILE A 160 0.98 -2.16 -1.10
C ILE A 160 1.65 -3.48 -0.72
N VAL A 161 0.92 -4.61 -0.80
CA VAL A 161 1.46 -5.89 -0.29
C VAL A 161 2.71 -6.35 -1.02
N ARG A 162 2.87 -6.02 -2.30
CA ARG A 162 4.07 -6.36 -3.07
C ARG A 162 5.35 -5.63 -2.62
N ASN A 163 5.24 -4.62 -1.76
CA ASN A 163 6.36 -3.95 -1.12
C ASN A 163 6.71 -4.53 0.26
N VAL A 164 5.97 -5.53 0.75
CA VAL A 164 6.11 -6.08 2.11
C VAL A 164 6.68 -7.49 2.05
N ASP A 165 7.91 -7.69 2.54
CA ASP A 165 8.61 -8.99 2.47
C ASP A 165 7.80 -10.13 3.08
N ALA A 166 7.12 -9.90 4.20
CA ALA A 166 6.28 -10.91 4.85
C ALA A 166 5.12 -11.41 3.96
N PHE A 167 4.72 -10.68 2.92
CA PHE A 167 3.74 -11.14 1.94
C PHE A 167 4.29 -12.28 1.10
N TYR A 168 5.56 -12.19 0.73
CA TYR A 168 6.25 -13.24 -0.03
C TYR A 168 6.41 -14.52 0.80
N GLU A 169 6.69 -14.36 2.10
CA GLU A 169 6.77 -15.47 3.05
C GLU A 169 5.39 -16.14 3.26
N ALA A 170 4.32 -15.35 3.30
CA ALA A 170 2.97 -15.86 3.57
C ALA A 170 2.39 -16.70 2.43
N PHE A 171 2.75 -16.38 1.18
CA PHE A 171 2.12 -16.94 -0.01
C PHE A 171 3.11 -17.59 -0.99
N ASP A 172 4.35 -17.82 -0.56
CA ASP A 172 5.43 -18.40 -1.38
C ASP A 172 5.57 -17.71 -2.76
N VAL A 173 5.41 -16.38 -2.80
CA VAL A 173 5.38 -15.59 -4.03
C VAL A 173 6.75 -15.62 -4.71
N THR A 174 6.75 -16.00 -5.98
CA THR A 174 7.94 -16.17 -6.81
C THR A 174 7.94 -15.21 -8.01
N ARG A 175 9.03 -15.22 -8.79
CA ARG A 175 9.17 -14.38 -9.98
C ARG A 175 8.12 -14.61 -11.07
N ASP A 176 7.46 -15.77 -11.04
CA ASP A 176 6.43 -16.14 -12.01
C ASP A 176 5.04 -15.60 -11.62
N ASP A 177 4.90 -15.03 -10.44
CA ASP A 177 3.62 -14.51 -9.93
C ASP A 177 3.41 -13.04 -10.29
N ALA A 178 2.17 -12.67 -10.61
CA ALA A 178 1.81 -11.31 -11.05
C ALA A 178 2.10 -10.21 -10.01
N LEU A 179 2.13 -10.57 -8.71
CA LEU A 179 2.43 -9.63 -7.63
C LEU A 179 3.92 -9.60 -7.25
N TRP A 180 4.76 -10.37 -7.96
CA TRP A 180 6.19 -10.31 -7.71
C TRP A 180 6.74 -8.90 -7.94
N LEU A 181 7.61 -8.47 -7.03
CA LEU A 181 8.46 -7.30 -7.16
C LEU A 181 9.85 -7.70 -6.66
N ALA A 182 10.90 -7.36 -7.40
CA ALA A 182 12.26 -7.68 -6.98
C ALA A 182 12.58 -7.00 -5.62
N PRO A 183 13.33 -7.65 -4.72
CA PRO A 183 13.60 -7.10 -3.39
C PRO A 183 14.19 -5.69 -3.42
N GLU A 184 15.05 -5.39 -4.39
CA GLU A 184 15.66 -4.08 -4.61
C GLU A 184 14.67 -2.99 -5.03
N ASP A 185 13.52 -3.37 -5.58
CA ASP A 185 12.46 -2.46 -6.03
C ASP A 185 11.36 -2.26 -4.98
N ARG A 186 11.40 -3.03 -3.87
CA ARG A 186 10.44 -2.89 -2.78
C ARG A 186 10.74 -1.65 -1.97
N ILE A 187 9.70 -0.90 -1.65
CA ILE A 187 9.83 0.39 -0.99
C ILE A 187 9.38 0.27 0.47
N SER A 188 10.17 0.86 1.37
CA SER A 188 9.74 1.22 2.71
C SER A 188 9.94 2.72 2.88
N ILE A 189 8.92 3.41 3.33
CA ILE A 189 9.02 4.86 3.60
C ILE A 189 9.64 5.07 4.98
N TRP A 190 9.19 4.31 5.97
CA TRP A 190 9.62 4.38 7.38
C TRP A 190 10.33 3.11 7.85
#